data_50ddc70e7eb7e2a9a52c876436eef5a0
#
_entry.id   50ddc70e7eb7e2a9a52c876436eef5a0
#
_cell.length_a   1.000
_cell.length_b   1.000
_cell.length_c   1.000
_cell.angle_alpha   90.00
_cell.angle_beta   90.00
_cell.angle_gamma   90.00
#
_symmetry.space_group_name_H-M   'P 1'
#
loop_
_entity.id
_entity.type
_entity.pdbx_description
1 polymer ?
#
loop_
_entity_poly.entity_id
_entity_poly.type
_entity_poly.pdbx_seq_one_letter_code
_entity_poly.pdbx_strand_id
1 'polypeptide(L)'
;MPPPHWNRYYAGGPSFGTILGITLGTAIDLSINSLLNAGYNVTNYGSNVIYLSDVPQMNLMWPNAALYYNNGMLCGSQFTYTSPYYDMSRYNMLYNQLTGQYGVPIQQTNTGGVLSSTWFGAGNRFVTLEFNPLSGQFYTTLSFGN
;
A
#
# COMPACT_ATOMS: atom_id res chain seq x y z
N MET A 1 -13.75 -9.83 -21.25
CA MET A 1 -14.14 -9.51 -20.76
C MET A 1 -14.19 -8.93 -20.46
N PRO A 2 -13.60 -9.02 -20.39
CA PRO A 2 -13.76 -8.52 -19.79
C PRO A 2 -13.60 -7.98 -19.46
N PRO A 3 -13.08 -8.13 -19.48
CA PRO A 3 -13.15 -7.69 -18.88
C PRO A 3 -13.05 -7.11 -18.64
N PRO A 4 -12.64 -7.10 -18.74
CA PRO A 4 -12.75 -6.65 -18.16
C PRO A 4 -12.54 -6.13 -18.02
N HIS A 5 -11.97 -6.23 -18.18
CA HIS A 5 -12.12 -5.94 -17.67
C HIS A 5 -12.01 -5.33 -17.61
N TRP A 6 -11.42 -5.25 -17.76
CA TRP A 6 -11.68 -4.90 -17.43
C TRP A 6 -11.86 -4.26 -17.21
N ASN A 7 -11.46 -4.40 -17.11
CA ASN A 7 -11.94 -4.02 -16.65
C ASN A 7 -11.86 -3.45 -16.50
N ARG A 8 -11.50 -3.34 -16.31
CA ARG A 8 -11.73 -3.04 -16.05
C ARG A 8 -11.56 -2.54 -15.59
N TYR A 9 -11.15 -2.57 -15.68
CA TYR A 9 -11.27 -2.33 -15.02
C TYR A 9 -11.19 -2.54 -14.52
N TYR A 10 -10.98 -2.90 -14.13
CA TYR A 10 -10.95 -3.36 -13.44
C TYR A 10 -11.09 -3.88 -12.82
N ALA A 11 -10.81 -3.97 -12.71
CA ALA A 11 -11.13 -4.87 -11.88
C ALA A 11 -10.54 -5.38 -10.63
N GLY A 12 -10.70 -6.32 -9.99
CA GLY A 12 -10.23 -6.82 -8.73
C GLY A 12 -8.84 -6.31 -8.33
N GLY A 13 -8.39 -6.40 -7.11
CA GLY A 13 -7.12 -5.92 -6.61
C GLY A 13 -7.23 -4.55 -5.98
N PRO A 14 -6.11 -4.00 -5.47
CA PRO A 14 -6.15 -2.71 -4.80
C PRO A 14 -6.55 -1.62 -5.78
N SER A 15 -7.49 -0.80 -5.38
CA SER A 15 -7.86 0.38 -6.13
C SER A 15 -6.81 1.46 -5.90
N PHE A 16 -6.37 2.11 -6.96
CA PHE A 16 -5.48 3.25 -6.82
C PHE A 16 -6.23 4.49 -6.33
N GLY A 17 -7.55 4.44 -6.24
CA GLY A 17 -8.38 5.55 -5.79
C GLY A 17 -8.87 5.45 -4.36
N THR A 18 -8.68 4.30 -3.71
CA THR A 18 -9.10 4.11 -2.32
C THR A 18 -8.02 3.38 -1.54
N ILE A 19 -7.97 3.65 -0.23
CA ILE A 19 -7.07 2.98 0.71
C ILE A 19 -7.92 2.51 1.88
N LEU A 20 -7.98 1.19 2.11
CA LEU A 20 -8.79 0.59 3.17
C LEU A 20 -10.25 1.05 3.10
N GLY A 21 -10.76 1.20 1.87
CA GLY A 21 -12.13 1.65 1.65
C GLY A 21 -12.34 3.16 1.73
N ILE A 22 -11.28 3.94 2.00
CA ILE A 22 -11.37 5.39 2.10
C ILE A 22 -10.91 6.01 0.79
N THR A 23 -11.74 6.87 0.21
CA THR A 23 -11.41 7.54 -1.05
C THR A 23 -10.29 8.56 -0.83
N LEU A 24 -9.35 8.61 -1.76
CA LEU A 24 -8.33 9.68 -1.76
C LEU A 24 -9.02 11.04 -1.74
N GLY A 25 -8.49 11.96 -0.95
CA GLY A 25 -9.09 13.28 -0.74
C GLY A 25 -10.02 13.36 0.46
N THR A 26 -10.34 12.25 1.11
CA THR A 26 -11.19 12.25 2.30
C THR A 26 -10.49 12.95 3.46
N ALA A 27 -11.24 13.74 4.22
CA ALA A 27 -10.72 14.44 5.39
C ALA A 27 -10.31 13.45 6.49
N ILE A 28 -9.31 13.83 7.27
CA ILE A 28 -8.74 12.95 8.29
C ILE A 28 -9.78 12.55 9.36
N ASP A 29 -10.64 13.46 9.78
CA ASP A 29 -11.65 13.15 10.81
C ASP A 29 -12.64 12.10 10.32
N LEU A 30 -13.08 12.21 9.06
CA LEU A 30 -13.97 11.22 8.46
C LEU A 30 -13.25 9.88 8.28
N SER A 31 -11.96 9.91 7.96
CA SER A 31 -11.16 8.70 7.82
C SER A 31 -11.05 7.94 9.14
N ILE A 32 -10.77 8.65 10.24
CA ILE A 32 -10.68 8.03 11.56
C ILE A 32 -11.98 7.33 11.92
N ASN A 33 -13.12 8.00 11.72
CA ASN A 33 -14.43 7.42 12.02
C ASN A 33 -14.70 6.18 11.16
N SER A 34 -14.36 6.23 9.87
CA SER A 34 -14.54 5.09 8.96
C SER A 34 -13.70 3.89 9.39
N LEU A 35 -12.44 4.13 9.78
CA LEU A 35 -11.54 3.06 10.20
C LEU A 35 -12.02 2.42 11.51
N LEU A 36 -12.44 3.21 12.48
CA LEU A 36 -12.94 2.71 13.75
C LEU A 36 -14.23 1.92 13.54
N ASN A 37 -15.15 2.42 12.72
CA ASN A 37 -16.40 1.73 12.42
C ASN A 37 -16.18 0.41 11.69
N ALA A 38 -15.12 0.33 10.87
CA ALA A 38 -14.77 -0.89 10.16
C ALA A 38 -13.97 -1.89 11.02
N GLY A 39 -13.63 -1.52 12.25
CA GLY A 39 -12.93 -2.42 13.17
C GLY A 39 -11.41 -2.40 13.07
N TYR A 40 -10.83 -1.44 12.39
CA TYR A 40 -9.36 -1.34 12.30
C TYR A 40 -8.76 -0.82 13.62
N ASN A 41 -7.53 -1.25 13.89
CA ASN A 41 -6.80 -0.86 15.09
C ASN A 41 -6.03 0.44 14.82
N VAL A 42 -6.63 1.57 15.15
CA VAL A 42 -5.95 2.86 15.09
C VAL A 42 -5.11 3.02 16.36
N THR A 43 -3.80 3.05 16.20
CA THR A 43 -2.88 3.11 17.34
C THR A 43 -2.50 4.53 17.72
N ASN A 44 -2.48 5.44 16.75
CA ASN A 44 -2.17 6.84 17.00
C ASN A 44 -2.59 7.66 15.78
N TYR A 45 -2.72 8.97 15.94
CA TYR A 45 -2.97 9.88 14.82
C TYR A 45 -2.56 11.30 15.20
N GLY A 46 -2.22 12.07 14.17
CA GLY A 46 -1.91 13.49 14.31
C GLY A 46 -2.74 14.31 13.32
N SER A 47 -2.20 15.46 12.92
CA SER A 47 -2.90 16.33 11.97
C SER A 47 -2.77 15.87 10.51
N ASN A 48 -1.76 15.02 10.22
CA ASN A 48 -1.45 14.62 8.84
C ASN A 48 -1.11 13.14 8.69
N VAL A 49 -1.36 12.32 9.72
CA VAL A 49 -1.06 10.88 9.67
C VAL A 49 -1.99 10.11 10.60
N ILE A 50 -2.37 8.90 10.18
CA ILE A 50 -3.06 7.92 11.02
C ILE A 50 -2.21 6.66 11.02
N TYR A 51 -1.87 6.14 12.20
CA TYR A 51 -1.12 4.89 12.36
C TYR A 51 -2.07 3.77 12.75
N LEU A 52 -1.85 2.59 12.15
CA LEU A 52 -2.64 1.40 12.40
C LEU A 52 -1.73 0.20 12.65
N SER A 53 -2.27 -0.81 13.32
CA SER A 53 -1.59 -2.10 13.51
C SER A 53 -2.48 -3.24 13.03
N ASP A 54 -1.83 -4.33 12.61
CA ASP A 54 -2.50 -5.58 12.24
C ASP A 54 -3.59 -5.36 11.18
N VAL A 55 -3.16 -4.84 10.04
CA VAL A 55 -4.06 -4.42 8.96
C VAL A 55 -4.04 -5.44 7.83
N PRO A 56 -5.20 -5.95 7.39
CA PRO A 56 -5.25 -6.79 6.19
C PRO A 56 -5.16 -5.93 4.92
N GLN A 57 -4.27 -6.31 4.00
CA GLN A 57 -4.16 -5.67 2.70
C GLN A 57 -3.55 -6.66 1.71
N MET A 58 -4.14 -6.79 0.54
CA MET A 58 -3.68 -7.72 -0.53
C MET A 58 -3.50 -9.15 -0.02
N ASN A 59 -4.47 -9.65 0.74
CA ASN A 59 -4.50 -11.00 1.29
C ASN A 59 -3.35 -11.30 2.26
N LEU A 60 -2.74 -10.26 2.83
CA LEU A 60 -1.68 -10.37 3.82
C LEU A 60 -2.02 -9.54 5.04
N MET A 61 -1.50 -9.94 6.19
CA MET A 61 -1.60 -9.17 7.42
C MET A 61 -0.34 -8.32 7.56
N TRP A 62 -0.53 -7.01 7.80
CA TRP A 62 0.56 -6.06 7.96
C TRP A 62 0.62 -5.61 9.40
N PRO A 63 1.76 -5.81 10.09
CA PRO A 63 1.87 -5.39 11.49
C PRO A 63 1.73 -3.89 11.67
N ASN A 64 2.18 -3.10 10.71
CA ASN A 64 2.17 -1.65 10.79
C ASN A 64 1.68 -1.04 9.49
N ALA A 65 0.88 0.02 9.60
CA ALA A 65 0.45 0.81 8.47
C ALA A 65 0.32 2.27 8.88
N ALA A 66 0.47 3.16 7.89
CA ALA A 66 0.27 4.59 8.06
C ALA A 66 -0.53 5.13 6.89
N LEU A 67 -1.49 5.98 7.16
CA LEU A 67 -2.21 6.76 6.15
C LEU A 67 -1.73 8.20 6.23
N TYR A 68 -1.39 8.79 5.10
CA TYR A 68 -0.80 10.12 5.03
C TYR A 68 -1.80 11.12 4.46
N TYR A 69 -1.79 12.32 5.03
CA TYR A 69 -2.73 13.40 4.71
C TYR A 69 -1.97 14.66 4.35
N ASN A 70 -2.39 15.31 3.28
CA ASN A 70 -1.85 16.60 2.85
C ASN A 70 -3.00 17.60 2.87
N ASN A 71 -2.83 18.71 3.60
CA ASN A 71 -3.88 19.68 3.83
C ASN A 71 -5.16 19.04 4.40
N GLY A 72 -4.98 18.03 5.27
CA GLY A 72 -6.08 17.32 5.91
C GLY A 72 -6.79 16.31 5.04
N MET A 73 -6.31 16.05 3.81
CA MET A 73 -6.91 15.12 2.86
C MET A 73 -6.03 13.93 2.60
N LEU A 74 -6.63 12.74 2.55
CA LEU A 74 -5.88 11.49 2.32
C LEU A 74 -5.15 11.54 0.97
N CYS A 75 -3.84 11.30 1.01
CA CYS A 75 -3.01 11.33 -0.20
C CYS A 75 -2.16 10.08 -0.39
N GLY A 76 -2.03 9.22 0.61
CA GLY A 76 -1.22 8.02 0.44
C GLY A 76 -1.22 7.12 1.66
N SER A 77 -0.52 6.00 1.53
CA SER A 77 -0.39 5.04 2.63
C SER A 77 0.91 4.26 2.49
N GLN A 78 1.31 3.65 3.60
CA GLN A 78 2.46 2.77 3.62
C GLN A 78 2.17 1.61 4.57
N PHE A 79 2.36 0.38 4.07
CA PHE A 79 2.20 -0.85 4.83
C PHE A 79 3.58 -1.47 4.99
N THR A 80 3.97 -1.85 6.21
CA THR A 80 5.32 -2.31 6.51
C THR A 80 5.30 -3.65 7.22
N TYR A 81 6.14 -4.56 6.73
CA TYR A 81 6.42 -5.85 7.35
C TYR A 81 7.92 -5.95 7.60
N THR A 82 8.32 -6.36 8.79
CA THR A 82 9.72 -6.48 9.19
C THR A 82 10.03 -7.91 9.59
N SER A 83 11.14 -8.45 9.05
CA SER A 83 11.62 -9.77 9.41
C SER A 83 13.03 -9.66 9.99
N PRO A 84 13.36 -10.39 11.09
CA PRO A 84 14.71 -10.41 11.64
C PRO A 84 15.69 -11.24 10.81
N TYR A 85 15.21 -11.95 9.78
CA TYR A 85 16.06 -12.74 8.89
C TYR A 85 15.61 -12.48 7.45
N TYR A 86 16.49 -12.85 6.50
CA TYR A 86 16.24 -12.66 5.07
C TYR A 86 14.99 -13.43 4.65
N ASP A 87 14.00 -12.70 4.14
CA ASP A 87 12.72 -13.28 3.73
C ASP A 87 12.14 -12.44 2.60
N MET A 88 12.17 -12.98 1.39
CA MET A 88 11.63 -12.35 0.19
C MET A 88 10.23 -12.83 -0.16
N SER A 89 9.63 -13.71 0.65
CA SER A 89 8.37 -14.35 0.28
C SER A 89 7.23 -13.36 0.10
N ARG A 90 7.14 -12.38 0.99
CA ARG A 90 6.08 -11.35 0.92
C ARG A 90 6.28 -10.46 -0.30
N TYR A 91 7.50 -10.01 -0.55
CA TYR A 91 7.82 -9.21 -1.74
C TYR A 91 7.45 -9.97 -3.01
N ASN A 92 7.87 -11.22 -3.11
CA ASN A 92 7.63 -12.03 -4.32
C ASN A 92 6.14 -12.26 -4.55
N MET A 93 5.38 -12.54 -3.49
CA MET A 93 3.94 -12.75 -3.61
C MET A 93 3.25 -11.47 -4.09
N LEU A 94 3.59 -10.32 -3.52
CA LEU A 94 3.01 -9.04 -3.91
C LEU A 94 3.42 -8.65 -5.33
N TYR A 95 4.68 -8.87 -5.69
CA TYR A 95 5.16 -8.61 -7.04
C TYR A 95 4.33 -9.38 -8.07
N ASN A 96 4.06 -10.65 -7.79
CA ASN A 96 3.28 -11.49 -8.71
C ASN A 96 1.82 -11.02 -8.79
N GLN A 97 1.22 -10.64 -7.65
CA GLN A 97 -0.15 -10.11 -7.65
C GLN A 97 -0.25 -8.81 -8.45
N LEU A 98 0.66 -7.88 -8.21
CA LEU A 98 0.64 -6.58 -8.87
C LEU A 98 0.94 -6.71 -10.36
N THR A 99 1.89 -7.56 -10.73
CA THR A 99 2.19 -7.82 -12.14
C THR A 99 1.01 -8.48 -12.84
N GLY A 100 0.34 -9.41 -12.18
CA GLY A 100 -0.84 -10.06 -12.74
C GLY A 100 -1.99 -9.10 -13.00
N GLN A 101 -2.10 -8.03 -12.22
CA GLN A 101 -3.20 -7.07 -12.33
C GLN A 101 -2.86 -5.85 -13.19
N TYR A 102 -1.65 -5.35 -13.10
CA TYR A 102 -1.27 -4.07 -13.69
C TYR A 102 -0.18 -4.20 -14.77
N GLY A 103 0.29 -5.43 -15.02
CA GLY A 103 1.35 -5.66 -15.99
C GLY A 103 2.73 -5.49 -15.36
N VAL A 104 3.77 -5.41 -16.22
CA VAL A 104 5.13 -5.22 -15.72
C VAL A 104 5.24 -3.83 -15.08
N PRO A 105 6.03 -3.70 -13.99
CA PRO A 105 6.21 -2.38 -13.39
C PRO A 105 6.88 -1.43 -14.37
N ILE A 106 6.52 -0.16 -14.29
CA ILE A 106 7.08 0.83 -15.21
C ILE A 106 8.44 1.35 -14.74
N GLN A 107 8.80 1.07 -13.51
CA GLN A 107 10.10 1.41 -12.97
C GLN A 107 10.54 0.33 -12.00
N GLN A 108 11.78 -0.12 -12.15
CA GLN A 108 12.39 -1.08 -11.23
C GLN A 108 13.81 -0.66 -10.94
N THR A 109 14.22 -0.79 -9.69
CA THR A 109 15.60 -0.52 -9.27
C THR A 109 16.08 -1.66 -8.36
N ASN A 110 17.39 -1.89 -8.40
CA ASN A 110 18.07 -2.82 -7.50
C ASN A 110 19.42 -2.20 -7.19
N THR A 111 19.53 -1.54 -6.04
CA THR A 111 20.72 -0.80 -5.67
C THR A 111 21.06 -1.09 -4.21
N GLY A 112 22.27 -1.62 -3.97
CA GLY A 112 22.71 -1.90 -2.62
C GLY A 112 21.85 -2.92 -1.86
N GLY A 113 21.25 -3.87 -2.58
CA GLY A 113 20.35 -4.85 -2.00
C GLY A 113 18.92 -4.36 -1.80
N VAL A 114 18.62 -3.10 -2.11
CA VAL A 114 17.27 -2.55 -2.05
C VAL A 114 16.60 -2.77 -3.39
N LEU A 115 15.48 -3.49 -3.38
CA LEU A 115 14.66 -3.72 -4.57
C LEU A 115 13.44 -2.82 -4.50
N SER A 116 13.11 -2.17 -5.62
CA SER A 116 11.94 -1.30 -5.70
C SER A 116 11.26 -1.47 -7.04
N SER A 117 9.95 -1.65 -7.03
CA SER A 117 9.12 -1.76 -8.23
C SER A 117 7.93 -0.85 -8.10
N THR A 118 7.62 -0.11 -9.17
CA THR A 118 6.54 0.87 -9.17
C THR A 118 5.62 0.65 -10.35
N TRP A 119 4.33 0.71 -10.08
CA TRP A 119 3.26 0.67 -11.08
C TRP A 119 2.48 1.98 -11.00
N PHE A 120 2.14 2.54 -12.15
CA PHE A 120 1.31 3.75 -12.19
C PHE A 120 -0.10 3.42 -12.64
N GLY A 121 -1.07 4.14 -12.08
CA GLY A 121 -2.44 4.13 -12.49
C GLY A 121 -2.88 5.49 -12.98
N ALA A 122 -4.17 5.64 -13.23
CA ALA A 122 -4.74 6.90 -13.69
C ALA A 122 -4.61 7.98 -12.62
N GLY A 123 -4.51 9.25 -13.05
CA GLY A 123 -4.55 10.40 -12.15
C GLY A 123 -3.30 10.59 -11.31
N ASN A 124 -2.14 10.24 -11.83
CA ASN A 124 -0.85 10.34 -11.15
C ASN A 124 -0.79 9.48 -9.87
N ARG A 125 -1.60 8.44 -9.81
CA ARG A 125 -1.59 7.51 -8.68
C ARG A 125 -0.60 6.40 -8.94
N PHE A 126 0.00 5.88 -7.86
CA PHE A 126 1.02 4.85 -7.99
C PHE A 126 0.98 3.87 -6.83
N VAL A 127 1.59 2.71 -7.05
CA VAL A 127 1.91 1.76 -6.00
C VAL A 127 3.38 1.39 -6.14
N THR A 128 4.09 1.38 -5.00
CA THR A 128 5.50 1.00 -4.95
C THR A 128 5.67 -0.14 -3.95
N LEU A 129 6.38 -1.17 -4.40
CA LEU A 129 6.74 -2.32 -3.58
C LEU A 129 8.25 -2.29 -3.40
N GLU A 130 8.70 -2.34 -2.13
CA GLU A 130 10.12 -2.23 -1.82
C GLU A 130 10.55 -3.32 -0.85
N PHE A 131 11.76 -3.88 -1.07
CA PHE A 131 12.45 -4.74 -0.12
C PHE A 131 13.75 -4.07 0.27
N ASN A 132 13.96 -3.84 1.57
CA ASN A 132 15.08 -3.05 2.06
C ASN A 132 15.74 -3.72 3.26
N PRO A 133 16.95 -4.28 3.10
CA PRO A 133 17.77 -4.70 4.23
C PRO A 133 18.33 -3.48 4.95
N LEU A 134 18.13 -3.39 6.28
CA LEU A 134 18.60 -2.26 7.03
C LEU A 134 18.90 -2.67 8.48
N SER A 135 20.15 -2.52 8.92
CA SER A 135 20.57 -2.75 10.31
C SER A 135 20.19 -4.14 10.84
N GLY A 136 20.37 -5.18 10.00
CA GLY A 136 20.08 -6.56 10.39
C GLY A 136 18.61 -6.93 10.34
N GLN A 137 17.75 -6.02 9.88
CA GLN A 137 16.35 -6.28 9.67
C GLN A 137 16.04 -6.23 8.17
N PHE A 138 14.94 -6.86 7.77
CA PHE A 138 14.53 -6.91 6.37
C PHE A 138 13.10 -6.40 6.27
N TYR A 139 12.93 -5.27 5.56
CA TYR A 139 11.65 -4.56 5.47
C TYR A 139 11.02 -4.81 4.12
N THR A 140 9.76 -5.21 4.12
CA THR A 140 8.92 -5.21 2.91
C THR A 140 7.88 -4.13 3.08
N THR A 141 7.84 -3.18 2.15
CA THR A 141 6.99 -2.01 2.25
C THR A 141 6.15 -1.89 0.98
N LEU A 142 4.85 -1.65 1.17
CA LEU A 142 3.89 -1.43 0.10
C LEU A 142 3.30 -0.05 0.28
N SER A 143 3.50 0.83 -0.71
CA SER A 143 3.06 2.22 -0.63
C SER A 143 2.10 2.55 -1.75
N PHE A 144 1.01 3.26 -1.41
CA PHE A 144 0.05 3.77 -2.38
C PHE A 144 0.03 5.29 -2.26
N GLY A 145 -0.16 5.98 -3.38
CA GLY A 145 -0.22 7.42 -3.32
C GLY A 145 -0.58 8.10 -4.63
N ASN A 146 -0.57 9.42 -4.57
CA ASN A 146 -0.76 10.27 -5.72
C ASN A 146 0.09 11.52 -5.63
#